data_7b342398db4e864482d5af3df4b4e192
#
_entry.id   7b342398db4e864482d5af3df4b4e192
#
_cell.length_a   1.000
_cell.length_b   1.000
_cell.length_c   1.000
_cell.angle_alpha   90.00
_cell.angle_beta   90.00
_cell.angle_gamma   90.00
#
_symmetry.space_group_name_H-M   'P 1'
#
loop_
_entity.id
_entity.type
_entity.pdbx_description
1 polymer ?
#
loop_
_entity_poly.entity_id
_entity_poly.type
_entity_poly.pdbx_seq_one_letter_code
_entity_poly.pdbx_strand_id
1 'polypeptide(L)'
;MKKDDIVTLTIDDIGTNGEGIGRTEGITLFIKDALPGDMVRAKIMKMKKTYGYARLMEILKESTMRTTPPCPEHKRCGGCQIQAISYGSQLKFKENKVRNNLKHIGGFENPKVLPTLGMQEPYRYRNKAQFPVGYDKEGNLVAGFLRPEPTTLFRCRTAFWEKKATEESCHLF
;
A
#
# COMPACT_ATOMS: atom_id res chain seq x y z
N MET A 1 -3.99 -14.76 -21.57
CA MET A 1 -4.20 -13.34 -21.19
C MET A 1 -3.17 -12.45 -21.85
N LYS A 2 -3.56 -11.25 -22.29
CA LYS A 2 -2.71 -10.24 -22.94
C LYS A 2 -2.97 -8.84 -22.34
N LYS A 3 -2.13 -7.89 -22.71
CA LYS A 3 -2.34 -6.48 -22.33
C LYS A 3 -3.74 -6.02 -22.77
N ASP A 4 -4.35 -5.19 -21.95
CA ASP A 4 -5.69 -4.60 -22.08
C ASP A 4 -6.87 -5.56 -21.83
N ASP A 5 -6.65 -6.85 -21.62
CA ASP A 5 -7.70 -7.77 -21.18
C ASP A 5 -8.25 -7.35 -19.79
N ILE A 6 -9.54 -7.56 -19.59
CA ILE A 6 -10.19 -7.35 -18.30
C ILE A 6 -10.45 -8.71 -17.67
N VAL A 7 -10.02 -8.89 -16.44
CA VAL A 7 -10.16 -10.12 -15.68
C VAL A 7 -10.86 -9.87 -14.35
N THR A 8 -11.61 -10.87 -13.90
CA THR A 8 -12.20 -10.90 -12.56
C THR A 8 -11.50 -11.97 -11.75
N LEU A 9 -11.00 -11.60 -10.57
CA LEU A 9 -10.29 -12.52 -9.69
C LEU A 9 -10.42 -12.12 -8.23
N THR A 10 -10.16 -13.07 -7.34
CA THR A 10 -10.03 -12.84 -5.91
C THR A 10 -8.58 -12.55 -5.58
N ILE A 11 -8.35 -11.66 -4.65
CA ILE A 11 -7.02 -11.34 -4.13
C ILE A 11 -6.71 -12.28 -2.98
N ASP A 12 -5.57 -12.99 -3.09
CA ASP A 12 -5.16 -14.03 -2.15
C ASP A 12 -4.17 -13.51 -1.10
N ASP A 13 -3.29 -12.58 -1.50
CA ASP A 13 -2.18 -12.13 -0.66
C ASP A 13 -1.86 -10.65 -0.96
N ILE A 14 -0.87 -10.12 -0.24
CA ILE A 14 -0.37 -8.76 -0.41
C ILE A 14 1.15 -8.76 -0.64
N GLY A 15 1.59 -8.05 -1.64
CA GLY A 15 2.99 -7.94 -2.02
C GLY A 15 3.79 -7.03 -1.10
N THR A 16 5.09 -7.01 -1.33
CA THR A 16 6.05 -6.25 -0.51
C THR A 16 5.78 -4.75 -0.52
N ASN A 17 5.25 -4.23 -1.64
CA ASN A 17 4.93 -2.79 -1.79
C ASN A 17 3.46 -2.48 -1.48
N GLY A 18 2.71 -3.44 -0.93
CA GLY A 18 1.30 -3.25 -0.56
C GLY A 18 0.30 -3.48 -1.70
N GLU A 19 0.75 -3.97 -2.86
CA GLU A 19 -0.14 -4.40 -3.94
C GLU A 19 -0.82 -5.73 -3.62
N GLY A 20 -2.08 -5.88 -3.98
CA GLY A 20 -2.79 -7.15 -3.90
C GLY A 20 -2.24 -8.15 -4.91
N ILE A 21 -2.14 -9.40 -4.50
CA ILE A 21 -1.72 -10.53 -5.32
C ILE A 21 -2.91 -11.45 -5.51
N GLY A 22 -3.27 -11.71 -6.76
CA GLY A 22 -4.26 -12.72 -7.11
C GLY A 22 -3.78 -13.58 -8.26
N ARG A 23 -4.41 -14.74 -8.43
CA ARG A 23 -4.06 -15.69 -9.48
C ARG A 23 -5.25 -15.98 -10.37
N THR A 24 -4.99 -16.02 -11.65
CA THR A 24 -5.99 -16.43 -12.65
C THR A 24 -5.29 -17.10 -13.83
N GLU A 25 -5.84 -18.19 -14.34
CA GLU A 25 -5.26 -19.00 -15.43
C GLU A 25 -3.78 -19.39 -15.22
N GLY A 26 -3.37 -19.64 -13.96
CA GLY A 26 -1.98 -19.99 -13.63
C GLY A 26 -1.01 -18.81 -13.60
N ILE A 27 -1.47 -17.57 -13.82
CA ILE A 27 -0.65 -16.37 -13.84
C ILE A 27 -0.92 -15.56 -12.58
N THR A 28 0.17 -15.06 -11.96
CA THR A 28 0.10 -14.14 -10.82
C THR A 28 -0.07 -12.71 -11.30
N LEU A 29 -1.05 -11.99 -10.77
CA LEU A 29 -1.30 -10.58 -11.06
C LEU A 29 -1.08 -9.73 -9.81
N PHE A 30 -0.33 -8.65 -9.98
CA PHE A 30 -0.11 -7.61 -8.97
C PHE A 30 -1.06 -6.45 -9.26
N ILE A 31 -1.91 -6.10 -8.28
CA ILE A 31 -2.98 -5.12 -8.45
C ILE A 31 -2.90 -4.09 -7.33
N LYS A 32 -2.52 -2.87 -7.68
CA LYS A 32 -2.46 -1.77 -6.72
C LYS A 32 -3.85 -1.47 -6.16
N ASP A 33 -3.93 -1.09 -4.88
CA ASP A 33 -5.16 -0.73 -4.15
C ASP A 33 -6.15 -1.88 -3.94
N ALA A 34 -5.79 -3.11 -4.29
CA ALA A 34 -6.55 -4.32 -4.00
C ALA A 34 -6.02 -5.01 -2.73
N LEU A 35 -6.90 -5.59 -1.92
CA LEU A 35 -6.55 -6.21 -0.64
C LEU A 35 -6.97 -7.68 -0.60
N PRO A 36 -6.28 -8.54 0.18
CA PRO A 36 -6.66 -9.93 0.34
C PRO A 36 -8.13 -10.07 0.77
N GLY A 37 -8.85 -10.94 0.07
CA GLY A 37 -10.29 -11.15 0.24
C GLY A 37 -11.17 -10.25 -0.63
N ASP A 38 -10.61 -9.25 -1.33
CA ASP A 38 -11.38 -8.55 -2.36
C ASP A 38 -11.64 -9.46 -3.56
N MET A 39 -12.83 -9.37 -4.13
CA MET A 39 -13.10 -9.80 -5.50
C MET A 39 -13.10 -8.57 -6.38
N VAL A 40 -12.23 -8.56 -7.38
CA VAL A 40 -11.99 -7.36 -8.19
C VAL A 40 -12.11 -7.62 -9.69
N ARG A 41 -12.48 -6.57 -10.41
CA ARG A 41 -12.32 -6.48 -11.85
C ARG A 41 -11.12 -5.59 -12.14
N ALA A 42 -10.15 -6.13 -12.89
CA ALA A 42 -8.89 -5.46 -13.15
C ALA A 42 -8.50 -5.53 -14.62
N LYS A 43 -7.88 -4.46 -15.12
CA LYS A 43 -7.38 -4.39 -16.50
C LYS A 43 -5.88 -4.66 -16.51
N ILE A 44 -5.45 -5.60 -17.35
CA ILE A 44 -4.05 -5.98 -17.51
C ILE A 44 -3.28 -4.83 -18.18
N MET A 45 -2.28 -4.31 -17.48
CA MET A 45 -1.43 -3.23 -17.98
C MET A 45 -0.14 -3.73 -18.60
N LYS A 46 0.43 -4.78 -18.03
CA LYS A 46 1.70 -5.37 -18.48
C LYS A 46 1.74 -6.85 -18.14
N MET A 47 2.17 -7.66 -19.11
CA MET A 47 2.39 -9.08 -18.93
C MET A 47 3.88 -9.41 -19.01
N LYS A 48 4.31 -10.33 -18.15
CA LYS A 48 5.58 -11.06 -18.19
C LYS A 48 5.30 -12.54 -18.40
N LYS A 49 6.35 -13.35 -18.49
CA LYS A 49 6.21 -14.80 -18.75
C LYS A 49 5.38 -15.54 -17.69
N THR A 50 5.53 -15.19 -16.41
CA THR A 50 4.91 -15.89 -15.26
C THR A 50 4.03 -15.01 -14.39
N TYR A 51 4.02 -13.69 -14.61
CA TYR A 51 3.24 -12.74 -13.84
C TYR A 51 2.86 -11.50 -14.65
N GLY A 52 1.96 -10.70 -14.13
CA GLY A 52 1.56 -9.44 -14.75
C GLY A 52 1.19 -8.37 -13.73
N TYR A 53 1.03 -7.16 -14.23
CA TYR A 53 0.52 -6.02 -13.46
C TYR A 53 -0.83 -5.61 -14.04
N ALA A 54 -1.80 -5.41 -13.16
CA ALA A 54 -3.12 -4.97 -13.58
C ALA A 54 -3.57 -3.76 -12.75
N ARG A 55 -4.40 -2.94 -13.36
CA ARG A 55 -5.01 -1.77 -12.72
C ARG A 55 -6.39 -2.17 -12.21
N LEU A 56 -6.65 -1.89 -10.95
CA LEU A 56 -7.97 -2.04 -10.36
C LEU A 56 -8.97 -1.16 -11.10
N MET A 57 -10.05 -1.77 -11.59
CA MET A 57 -11.16 -1.08 -12.23
C MET A 57 -12.33 -0.94 -11.26
N GLU A 58 -12.65 -2.01 -10.55
CA GLU A 58 -13.80 -2.09 -9.67
C GLU A 58 -13.58 -3.16 -8.60
N ILE A 59 -14.08 -2.91 -7.39
CA ILE A 59 -14.18 -3.92 -6.33
C ILE A 59 -15.61 -4.44 -6.36
N LEU A 60 -15.77 -5.70 -6.75
CA LEU A 60 -17.07 -6.36 -6.84
C LEU A 60 -17.55 -6.84 -5.46
N LYS A 61 -16.61 -7.22 -4.60
CA LYS A 61 -16.86 -7.58 -3.20
C LYS A 61 -15.68 -7.11 -2.37
N GLU A 62 -15.96 -6.33 -1.35
CA GLU A 62 -14.93 -5.82 -0.43
C GLU A 62 -14.48 -6.87 0.56
N SER A 63 -13.18 -6.88 0.85
CA SER A 63 -12.58 -7.64 1.94
C SER A 63 -13.04 -7.10 3.29
N THR A 64 -13.25 -8.00 4.25
CA THR A 64 -13.50 -7.64 5.66
C THR A 64 -12.30 -6.95 6.34
N MET A 65 -11.13 -7.00 5.71
CA MET A 65 -9.93 -6.30 6.19
C MET A 65 -9.93 -4.81 5.83
N ARG A 66 -10.80 -4.37 4.91
CA ARG A 66 -10.86 -2.97 4.47
C ARG A 66 -11.32 -2.04 5.57
N THR A 67 -10.74 -0.85 5.55
CA THR A 67 -11.19 0.30 6.32
C THR A 67 -10.96 1.58 5.51
N THR A 68 -11.70 2.62 5.84
CA THR A 68 -11.46 3.94 5.25
C THR A 68 -10.13 4.49 5.77
N PRO A 69 -9.15 4.78 4.88
CA PRO A 69 -7.91 5.41 5.29
C PRO A 69 -8.17 6.76 5.97
N PRO A 70 -7.60 7.03 7.15
CA PRO A 70 -7.79 8.30 7.83
C PRO A 70 -7.11 9.48 7.12
N CYS A 71 -6.08 9.21 6.31
CA CYS A 71 -5.38 10.24 5.55
C CYS A 71 -6.10 10.55 4.23
N PRO A 72 -6.52 11.79 3.97
CA PRO A 72 -7.19 12.17 2.73
C PRO A 72 -6.28 12.03 1.50
N GLU A 73 -4.96 12.11 1.69
CA GLU A 73 -3.97 11.99 0.62
C GLU A 73 -3.56 10.54 0.32
N HIS A 74 -4.15 9.55 0.98
CA HIS A 74 -3.76 8.14 0.88
C HIS A 74 -3.60 7.64 -0.58
N LYS A 75 -4.55 8.00 -1.46
CA LYS A 75 -4.51 7.57 -2.88
C LYS A 75 -3.46 8.30 -3.72
N ARG A 76 -3.08 9.51 -3.30
CA ARG A 76 -2.14 10.38 -4.05
C ARG A 76 -0.71 10.25 -3.57
N CYS A 77 -0.54 9.97 -2.29
CA CYS A 77 0.76 9.93 -1.61
C CYS A 77 1.37 8.53 -1.67
N GLY A 78 2.67 8.44 -1.96
CA GLY A 78 3.43 7.20 -1.92
C GLY A 78 3.92 6.79 -0.53
N GLY A 79 3.62 7.56 0.53
CA GLY A 79 4.17 7.35 1.86
C GLY A 79 3.57 6.16 2.63
N CYS A 80 2.31 5.79 2.35
CA CYS A 80 1.61 4.71 3.06
C CYS A 80 0.99 3.72 2.07
N GLN A 81 1.32 2.43 2.18
CA GLN A 81 0.83 1.40 1.27
C GLN A 81 -0.37 0.62 1.81
N ILE A 82 -0.47 0.48 3.15
CA ILE A 82 -1.45 -0.43 3.78
C ILE A 82 -2.46 0.29 4.69
N GLN A 83 -2.66 1.59 4.50
CA GLN A 83 -3.58 2.37 5.35
C GLN A 83 -5.06 2.00 5.16
N ALA A 84 -5.40 1.40 4.02
CA ALA A 84 -6.74 0.89 3.74
C ALA A 84 -7.04 -0.46 4.43
N ILE A 85 -6.09 -1.01 5.20
CA ILE A 85 -6.26 -2.23 5.98
C ILE A 85 -6.51 -1.86 7.44
N SER A 86 -7.52 -2.47 8.07
CA SER A 86 -7.80 -2.29 9.50
C SER A 86 -6.56 -2.61 10.35
N TYR A 87 -6.37 -1.91 11.47
CA TYR A 87 -5.14 -2.02 12.25
C TYR A 87 -4.87 -3.45 12.74
N GLY A 88 -5.89 -4.15 13.20
CA GLY A 88 -5.76 -5.57 13.58
C GLY A 88 -5.29 -6.45 12.41
N SER A 89 -5.81 -6.21 11.21
CA SER A 89 -5.38 -6.91 10.00
C SER A 89 -3.95 -6.53 9.57
N GLN A 90 -3.51 -5.28 9.80
CA GLN A 90 -2.12 -4.88 9.58
C GLN A 90 -1.15 -5.65 10.52
N LEU A 91 -1.50 -5.83 11.78
CA LEU A 91 -0.70 -6.60 12.74
C LEU A 91 -0.57 -8.06 12.28
N LYS A 92 -1.68 -8.66 11.85
CA LYS A 92 -1.70 -10.03 11.32
C LYS A 92 -0.88 -10.18 10.03
N PHE A 93 -0.99 -9.22 9.13
CA PHE A 93 -0.16 -9.16 7.92
C PHE A 93 1.34 -9.13 8.26
N LYS A 94 1.76 -8.29 9.20
CA LYS A 94 3.16 -8.19 9.64
C LYS A 94 3.66 -9.51 10.26
N GLU A 95 2.85 -10.13 11.12
CA GLU A 95 3.14 -11.45 11.70
C GLU A 95 3.33 -12.51 10.62
N ASN A 96 2.39 -12.59 9.67
CA ASN A 96 2.46 -13.55 8.58
C ASN A 96 3.67 -13.31 7.66
N LYS A 97 4.02 -12.05 7.40
CA LYS A 97 5.21 -11.70 6.62
C LYS A 97 6.49 -12.22 7.27
N VAL A 98 6.64 -12.07 8.58
CA VAL A 98 7.80 -12.61 9.32
C VAL A 98 7.80 -14.14 9.25
N ARG A 99 6.66 -14.78 9.51
CA ARG A 99 6.51 -16.24 9.44
C ARG A 99 6.87 -16.79 8.06
N ASN A 100 6.34 -16.18 7.00
CA ASN A 100 6.60 -16.59 5.64
C ASN A 100 8.07 -16.40 5.24
N ASN A 101 8.71 -15.31 5.65
CA ASN A 101 10.13 -15.08 5.39
C ASN A 101 11.00 -16.12 6.09
N LEU A 102 10.72 -16.42 7.36
CA LEU A 102 11.44 -17.48 8.10
C LEU A 102 11.25 -18.83 7.42
N LYS A 103 10.05 -19.16 6.95
CA LYS A 103 9.77 -20.42 6.27
C LYS A 103 10.43 -20.50 4.89
N HIS A 104 10.21 -19.51 4.03
CA HIS A 104 10.59 -19.63 2.61
C HIS A 104 12.00 -19.14 2.30
N ILE A 105 12.54 -18.21 3.08
CA ILE A 105 13.89 -17.67 2.92
C ILE A 105 14.84 -18.33 3.94
N GLY A 106 14.40 -18.41 5.20
CA GLY A 106 15.19 -18.96 6.29
C GLY A 106 15.21 -20.48 6.34
N GLY A 107 14.33 -21.18 5.62
CA GLY A 107 14.26 -22.65 5.59
C GLY A 107 13.72 -23.29 6.87
N PHE A 108 13.10 -22.52 7.77
CA PHE A 108 12.46 -23.07 8.98
C PHE A 108 11.10 -23.68 8.64
N GLU A 109 10.89 -24.96 8.91
CA GLU A 109 9.61 -25.61 8.60
C GLU A 109 8.45 -25.05 9.43
N ASN A 110 8.64 -24.89 10.74
CA ASN A 110 7.61 -24.45 11.69
C ASN A 110 8.11 -23.32 12.60
N PRO A 111 8.38 -22.11 12.08
CA PRO A 111 8.90 -21.03 12.91
C PRO A 111 7.85 -20.55 13.92
N LYS A 112 8.22 -20.52 15.20
CA LYS A 112 7.39 -19.92 16.24
C LYS A 112 7.48 -18.41 16.16
N VAL A 113 6.45 -17.77 15.63
CA VAL A 113 6.31 -16.32 15.56
C VAL A 113 5.20 -15.90 16.50
N LEU A 114 5.54 -15.05 17.47
CA LEU A 114 4.59 -14.49 18.41
C LEU A 114 3.72 -13.43 17.73
N PRO A 115 2.52 -13.13 18.25
CA PRO A 115 1.68 -12.05 17.73
C PRO A 115 2.44 -10.72 17.72
N THR A 116 2.23 -9.94 16.67
CA THR A 116 2.82 -8.60 16.57
C THR A 116 2.29 -7.71 17.68
N LEU A 117 3.19 -7.11 18.46
CA LEU A 117 2.80 -6.11 19.46
C LEU A 117 2.27 -4.86 18.77
N GLY A 118 1.03 -4.51 19.09
CA GLY A 118 0.37 -3.33 18.56
C GLY A 118 0.55 -2.10 19.44
N MET A 119 0.26 -0.94 18.86
CA MET A 119 0.18 0.35 19.55
C MET A 119 -1.27 0.66 19.90
N GLN A 120 -1.52 1.35 20.99
CA GLN A 120 -2.85 1.88 21.32
C GLN A 120 -3.26 2.96 20.32
N GLU A 121 -2.32 3.88 20.00
CA GLU A 121 -2.48 4.93 18.99
C GLU A 121 -1.54 4.67 17.80
N PRO A 122 -2.01 4.02 16.74
CA PRO A 122 -1.16 3.60 15.62
C PRO A 122 -0.81 4.71 14.63
N TYR A 123 -1.34 5.90 14.84
CA TYR A 123 -1.05 7.08 14.04
C TYR A 123 -0.27 8.12 14.86
N ARG A 124 0.30 9.12 14.20
CA ARG A 124 1.02 10.24 14.83
C ARG A 124 2.19 9.81 15.71
N TYR A 125 2.83 8.72 15.36
CA TYR A 125 3.94 8.13 16.12
C TYR A 125 5.33 8.63 15.71
N ARG A 126 5.46 9.24 14.52
CA ARG A 126 6.76 9.60 13.95
C ARG A 126 7.21 10.98 14.45
N ASN A 127 8.42 11.03 15.02
CA ASN A 127 9.03 12.28 15.52
C ASN A 127 9.89 13.01 14.48
N LYS A 128 10.33 12.31 13.42
CA LYS A 128 11.19 12.87 12.37
C LYS A 128 10.57 12.64 11.01
N ALA A 129 10.36 13.72 10.30
CA ALA A 129 9.94 13.72 8.91
C ALA A 129 11.03 14.30 8.01
N GLN A 130 11.07 13.83 6.77
CA GLN A 130 11.89 14.40 5.71
C GLN A 130 10.95 14.72 4.56
N PHE A 131 10.86 16.00 4.23
CA PHE A 131 10.04 16.47 3.13
C PHE A 131 10.95 16.83 1.97
N PRO A 132 10.81 16.19 0.80
CA PRO A 132 11.45 16.67 -0.40
C PRO A 132 10.97 18.11 -0.69
N VAL A 133 11.91 18.95 -1.08
CA VAL A 133 11.67 20.32 -1.53
C VAL A 133 11.98 20.39 -3.03
N GLY A 134 11.14 21.06 -3.78
CA GLY A 134 11.30 21.20 -5.22
C GLY A 134 10.21 22.06 -5.83
N TYR A 135 10.10 22.03 -7.15
CA TYR A 135 9.09 22.80 -7.87
C TYR A 135 7.87 21.95 -8.21
N ASP A 136 6.69 22.49 -8.05
CA ASP A 136 5.45 21.91 -8.55
C ASP A 136 5.32 22.08 -10.08
N LYS A 137 4.20 21.66 -10.66
CA LYS A 137 3.96 21.77 -12.10
C LYS A 137 3.77 23.22 -12.57
N GLU A 138 3.39 24.08 -11.67
CA GLU A 138 3.19 25.51 -11.87
C GLU A 138 4.47 26.32 -11.68
N GLY A 139 5.58 25.67 -11.26
CA GLY A 139 6.87 26.32 -11.04
C GLY A 139 7.04 26.95 -9.66
N ASN A 140 6.14 26.71 -8.72
CA ASN A 140 6.25 27.21 -7.35
C ASN A 140 7.17 26.30 -6.52
N LEU A 141 7.98 26.91 -5.64
CA LEU A 141 8.76 26.15 -4.68
C LEU A 141 7.81 25.56 -3.60
N VAL A 142 7.84 24.26 -3.43
CA VAL A 142 6.99 23.55 -2.47
C VAL A 142 7.77 22.49 -1.71
N ALA A 143 7.41 22.29 -0.45
CA ALA A 143 7.78 21.11 0.32
C ALA A 143 6.57 20.17 0.41
N GLY A 144 6.78 18.87 0.29
CA GLY A 144 5.65 17.93 0.32
C GLY A 144 6.04 16.49 0.15
N PHE A 145 5.17 15.72 -0.47
CA PHE A 145 5.37 14.29 -0.73
C PHE A 145 5.40 14.00 -2.23
N LEU A 146 6.00 12.87 -2.57
CA LEU A 146 6.05 12.38 -3.94
C LEU A 146 4.85 11.47 -4.22
N ARG A 147 4.21 11.67 -5.36
CA ARG A 147 3.31 10.66 -5.93
C ARG A 147 4.13 9.49 -6.43
N PRO A 148 3.66 8.26 -6.30
CA PRO A 148 4.41 7.10 -6.80
C PRO A 148 4.51 7.09 -8.34
N GLU A 149 3.45 7.51 -9.05
CA GLU A 149 3.40 7.50 -10.52
C GLU A 149 2.44 8.57 -11.06
N PRO A 150 2.88 9.44 -11.98
CA PRO A 150 4.29 9.79 -12.24
C PRO A 150 4.91 10.40 -10.98
N THR A 151 6.20 10.18 -10.75
CA THR A 151 6.90 10.74 -9.58
C THR A 151 6.89 12.26 -9.65
N THR A 152 5.95 12.88 -8.96
CA THR A 152 5.78 14.34 -8.92
C THR A 152 5.60 14.78 -7.48
N LEU A 153 6.25 15.89 -7.15
CA LEU A 153 6.09 16.54 -5.86
C LEU A 153 4.71 17.19 -5.78
N PHE A 154 4.05 17.07 -4.65
CA PHE A 154 2.84 17.81 -4.36
C PHE A 154 2.82 18.28 -2.90
N ARG A 155 2.24 19.44 -2.68
CA ARG A 155 2.06 19.98 -1.34
C ARG A 155 1.07 19.11 -0.57
N CYS A 156 1.49 18.62 0.58
CA CYS A 156 0.62 17.88 1.49
C CYS A 156 0.43 18.70 2.78
N ARG A 157 -0.81 18.93 3.16
CA ARG A 157 -1.13 19.74 4.34
C ARG A 157 -1.10 18.92 5.63
N THR A 158 -1.13 17.60 5.56
CA THR A 158 -1.17 16.73 6.73
C THR A 158 -0.62 15.35 6.43
N ALA A 159 0.19 14.82 7.33
CA ALA A 159 0.66 13.45 7.28
C ALA A 159 0.23 12.71 8.56
N PHE A 160 -0.69 11.79 8.43
CA PHE A 160 -1.32 11.11 9.57
C PHE A 160 -0.38 10.27 10.45
N TRP A 161 0.83 9.99 9.98
CA TRP A 161 1.85 9.28 10.76
C TRP A 161 2.80 10.20 11.53
N GLU A 162 2.73 11.52 11.32
CA GLU A 162 3.53 12.51 12.03
C GLU A 162 2.84 13.05 13.28
N LYS A 163 3.61 13.49 14.26
CA LYS A 163 3.09 14.26 15.40
C LYS A 163 2.57 15.62 14.93
N LYS A 164 1.54 16.14 15.58
CA LYS A 164 0.94 17.46 15.25
C LYS A 164 1.97 18.59 15.18
N ALA A 165 2.94 18.60 16.09
CA ALA A 165 4.00 19.63 16.12
C ALA A 165 4.86 19.65 14.84
N THR A 166 4.98 18.53 14.13
CA THR A 166 5.74 18.43 12.87
C THR A 166 4.89 18.91 11.69
N GLU A 167 3.55 18.80 11.77
CA GLU A 167 2.63 19.34 10.75
C GLU A 167 2.69 20.86 10.69
N GLU A 168 2.78 21.56 11.84
CA GLU A 168 2.88 23.01 11.90
C GLU A 168 4.13 23.52 11.19
N SER A 169 5.23 22.77 11.23
CA SER A 169 6.47 23.12 10.52
C SER A 169 6.35 23.05 8.99
N CYS A 170 5.41 22.25 8.44
CA CYS A 170 5.16 22.19 7.00
C CYS A 170 4.40 23.40 6.45
N HIS A 171 3.79 24.22 7.31
CA HIS A 171 3.08 25.43 6.90
C HIS A 171 3.98 26.65 6.74
N LEU A 172 5.27 26.53 7.10
CA LEU A 172 6.24 27.63 7.05
C LEU A 172 6.92 27.81 5.68
N PHE A 173 6.58 26.95 4.67
CA PHE A 173 7.15 27.02 3.31
C PHE A 173 6.07 27.11 2.24
#